data_d035febf529961a8ed4cab8eec01561f
#
_entry.id   d035febf529961a8ed4cab8eec01561f
#
_cell.length_a   1.000
_cell.length_b   1.000
_cell.length_c   1.000
_cell.angle_alpha   90.00
_cell.angle_beta   90.00
_cell.angle_gamma   90.00
#
_symmetry.space_group_name_H-M   'P 1'
#
loop_
_entity.id
_entity.type
_entity.pdbx_description
1 polymer ?
#
loop_
_entity_poly.entity_id
_entity_poly.type
_entity_poly.pdbx_seq_one_letter_code
_entity_poly.pdbx_strand_id
1 'polypeptide(L)'
;MSASSTRPNNEPHLAGSRESPIPRTIWSLWLQGWGEAPDVVKACRRTWEGLNPSWSFQPLNRTSLSDVLPERTMRIIEETPSLPPEALSDIVRIALLERYGGVWVDGTTYCLRPLDTWLDGATAAGFFAFAKPGPDRMVSSWFLAATPGNVLVQQWAKRTRRYWAGRQERDHYFWFHHLFGAGYEGDAQWRAVWNATPEISAHGPHRYEPFGEKLWAPVTLVDRQVVDEPRTPLLKLTHKVPPGPYPENSVIRYFCDRALSIHA
;
A
#
# COMPACT_ATOMS: atom_id res chain seq x y z
N MET A 1 10.37 66.90 -17.82
CA MET A 1 9.30 65.97 -18.23
C MET A 1 9.95 64.62 -18.44
N SER A 2 9.86 63.76 -17.44
CA SER A 2 10.52 62.47 -17.43
C SER A 2 9.46 61.38 -17.53
N ALA A 3 9.46 60.62 -18.60
CA ALA A 3 8.52 59.55 -18.84
C ALA A 3 9.01 58.26 -18.15
N SER A 4 8.25 57.83 -17.15
CA SER A 4 8.45 56.56 -16.46
C SER A 4 7.88 55.43 -17.31
N SER A 5 8.78 54.51 -17.78
CA SER A 5 8.41 53.31 -18.49
C SER A 5 8.29 52.18 -17.48
N THR A 6 7.07 51.80 -17.12
CA THR A 6 6.75 50.58 -16.37
C THR A 6 6.75 49.38 -17.32
N ARG A 7 7.71 48.44 -17.14
CA ARG A 7 7.68 47.11 -17.77
C ARG A 7 6.67 46.22 -17.02
N PRO A 8 5.85 45.43 -17.74
CA PRO A 8 5.00 44.43 -17.08
C PRO A 8 5.86 43.24 -16.59
N ASN A 9 5.70 42.90 -15.32
CA ASN A 9 6.22 41.65 -14.74
C ASN A 9 5.52 40.47 -15.41
N ASN A 10 6.24 39.78 -16.27
CA ASN A 10 5.87 38.46 -16.77
C ASN A 10 6.46 37.41 -15.80
N GLU A 11 5.72 37.09 -14.75
CA GLU A 11 5.99 35.87 -13.99
C GLU A 11 5.60 34.67 -14.87
N PRO A 12 6.51 33.68 -15.07
CA PRO A 12 6.13 32.45 -15.74
C PRO A 12 5.19 31.68 -14.81
N HIS A 13 3.89 31.64 -15.14
CA HIS A 13 2.99 30.63 -14.64
C HIS A 13 3.55 29.26 -15.04
N LEU A 14 4.27 28.62 -14.12
CA LEU A 14 4.48 27.19 -14.14
C LEU A 14 3.10 26.53 -13.96
N ALA A 15 2.42 26.33 -15.07
CA ALA A 15 1.30 25.40 -15.13
C ALA A 15 1.88 24.01 -14.83
N GLY A 16 1.93 23.65 -13.55
CA GLY A 16 2.20 22.28 -13.13
C GLY A 16 1.15 21.41 -13.80
N SER A 17 1.60 20.55 -14.72
CA SER A 17 0.80 19.47 -15.26
C SER A 17 0.28 18.68 -14.06
N ARG A 18 -1.02 18.78 -13.75
CA ARG A 18 -1.67 17.90 -12.78
C ARG A 18 -1.47 16.49 -13.34
N GLU A 19 -0.67 15.70 -12.64
CA GLU A 19 -0.56 14.27 -12.96
C GLU A 19 -1.97 13.66 -12.99
N SER A 20 -2.17 12.65 -13.83
CA SER A 20 -3.45 11.95 -13.88
C SER A 20 -3.83 11.46 -12.48
N PRO A 21 -5.11 11.56 -12.09
CA PRO A 21 -5.53 11.11 -10.76
C PRO A 21 -5.25 9.61 -10.57
N ILE A 22 -5.09 9.17 -9.32
CA ILE A 22 -4.96 7.76 -8.98
C ILE A 22 -6.21 7.01 -9.48
N PRO A 23 -6.08 5.94 -10.29
CA PRO A 23 -7.21 5.12 -10.69
C PRO A 23 -7.96 4.58 -9.47
N ARG A 24 -9.30 4.64 -9.49
CA ARG A 24 -10.15 4.21 -8.38
C ARG A 24 -10.26 2.69 -8.28
N THR A 25 -9.10 2.03 -8.22
CA THR A 25 -8.95 0.58 -8.10
C THR A 25 -8.09 0.24 -6.89
N ILE A 26 -8.61 -0.60 -6.01
CA ILE A 26 -7.90 -1.12 -4.85
C ILE A 26 -7.55 -2.59 -5.12
N TRP A 27 -6.27 -2.89 -5.21
CA TRP A 27 -5.74 -4.23 -5.39
C TRP A 27 -5.39 -4.86 -4.05
N SER A 28 -5.81 -6.10 -3.82
CA SER A 28 -5.41 -6.86 -2.64
C SER A 28 -5.32 -8.34 -2.98
N LEU A 29 -4.36 -9.05 -2.36
CA LEU A 29 -4.09 -10.45 -2.64
C LEU A 29 -4.20 -11.31 -1.38
N TRP A 30 -4.97 -12.40 -1.50
CA TRP A 30 -4.95 -13.50 -0.54
C TRP A 30 -4.81 -14.81 -1.31
N LEU A 31 -3.60 -15.38 -1.30
CA LEU A 31 -3.21 -16.48 -2.21
C LEU A 31 -4.10 -17.73 -2.10
N GLN A 32 -4.57 -18.05 -0.89
CA GLN A 32 -5.40 -19.22 -0.61
C GLN A 32 -6.87 -19.03 -1.01
N GLY A 33 -7.24 -17.83 -1.44
CA GLY A 33 -8.64 -17.46 -1.69
C GLY A 33 -9.29 -16.77 -0.49
N TRP A 34 -10.09 -15.76 -0.78
CA TRP A 34 -10.70 -14.90 0.25
C TRP A 34 -11.76 -15.60 1.10
N GLY A 35 -12.36 -16.70 0.61
CA GLY A 35 -13.25 -17.54 1.39
C GLY A 35 -12.56 -18.17 2.59
N GLU A 36 -11.33 -18.61 2.40
CA GLU A 36 -10.51 -19.27 3.40
C GLU A 36 -9.64 -18.30 4.25
N ALA A 37 -9.79 -16.99 4.02
CA ALA A 37 -9.02 -16.00 4.75
C ALA A 37 -9.44 -15.97 6.24
N PRO A 38 -8.50 -15.74 7.18
CA PRO A 38 -8.82 -15.51 8.59
C PRO A 38 -9.80 -14.36 8.78
N ASP A 39 -10.58 -14.40 9.86
CA ASP A 39 -11.61 -13.37 10.12
C ASP A 39 -11.06 -11.95 10.17
N VAL A 40 -9.85 -11.75 10.70
CA VAL A 40 -9.18 -10.45 10.69
C VAL A 40 -8.91 -9.94 9.27
N VAL A 41 -8.57 -10.83 8.34
CA VAL A 41 -8.34 -10.49 6.93
C VAL A 41 -9.66 -10.16 6.22
N LYS A 42 -10.70 -10.96 6.49
CA LYS A 42 -12.07 -10.67 6.02
C LYS A 42 -12.59 -9.35 6.58
N ALA A 43 -12.31 -9.04 7.84
CA ALA A 43 -12.65 -7.76 8.45
C ALA A 43 -11.91 -6.59 7.77
N CYS A 44 -10.60 -6.72 7.54
CA CYS A 44 -9.85 -5.71 6.79
C CYS A 44 -10.48 -5.44 5.42
N ARG A 45 -10.79 -6.48 4.65
CA ARG A 45 -11.46 -6.33 3.34
C ARG A 45 -12.77 -5.55 3.45
N ARG A 46 -13.64 -5.90 4.40
CA ARG A 46 -14.94 -5.21 4.61
C ARG A 46 -14.76 -3.72 4.84
N THR A 47 -13.72 -3.31 5.59
CA THR A 47 -13.47 -1.88 5.81
C THR A 47 -13.10 -1.15 4.53
N TRP A 48 -12.36 -1.80 3.63
CA TRP A 48 -12.01 -1.22 2.32
C TRP A 48 -13.24 -1.06 1.43
N GLU A 49 -14.04 -2.11 1.30
CA GLU A 49 -15.27 -2.11 0.49
C GLU A 49 -16.31 -1.11 1.03
N GLY A 50 -16.53 -1.08 2.35
CA GLY A 50 -17.56 -0.25 2.96
C GLY A 50 -17.21 1.23 3.06
N LEU A 51 -15.93 1.57 3.33
CA LEU A 51 -15.52 2.97 3.42
C LEU A 51 -15.18 3.59 2.07
N ASN A 52 -15.03 2.79 1.01
CA ASN A 52 -14.68 3.27 -0.33
C ASN A 52 -15.64 2.76 -1.40
N PRO A 53 -16.95 3.03 -1.30
CA PRO A 53 -17.95 2.49 -2.22
C PRO A 53 -17.80 3.01 -3.66
N SER A 54 -17.10 4.12 -3.87
CA SER A 54 -16.75 4.68 -5.19
C SER A 54 -15.49 4.08 -5.81
N TRP A 55 -14.82 3.14 -5.10
CA TRP A 55 -13.62 2.46 -5.55
C TRP A 55 -13.92 1.00 -5.90
N SER A 56 -13.27 0.47 -6.93
CA SER A 56 -13.37 -0.93 -7.31
C SER A 56 -12.36 -1.76 -6.51
N PHE A 57 -12.81 -2.54 -5.53
CA PHE A 57 -11.95 -3.47 -4.79
C PHE A 57 -11.76 -4.75 -5.60
N GLN A 58 -10.50 -5.13 -5.86
CA GLN A 58 -10.10 -6.31 -6.64
C GLN A 58 -9.49 -7.37 -5.72
N PRO A 59 -10.29 -8.35 -5.25
CA PRO A 59 -9.82 -9.41 -4.37
C PRO A 59 -9.12 -10.51 -5.16
N LEU A 60 -7.81 -10.41 -5.31
CA LEU A 60 -7.01 -11.37 -6.05
C LEU A 60 -6.70 -12.62 -5.21
N ASN A 61 -6.52 -13.74 -5.89
CA ASN A 61 -6.01 -14.99 -5.35
C ASN A 61 -5.02 -15.62 -6.35
N ARG A 62 -4.45 -16.79 -6.03
CA ARG A 62 -3.46 -17.42 -6.91
C ARG A 62 -3.99 -17.68 -8.32
N THR A 63 -5.25 -18.08 -8.47
CA THR A 63 -5.82 -18.45 -9.77
C THR A 63 -6.16 -17.25 -10.65
N SER A 64 -6.44 -16.08 -10.05
CA SER A 64 -6.76 -14.85 -10.80
C SER A 64 -5.52 -14.05 -11.23
N LEU A 65 -4.31 -14.45 -10.84
CA LEU A 65 -3.10 -13.70 -11.19
C LEU A 65 -2.82 -13.68 -12.69
N SER A 66 -3.09 -14.78 -13.40
CA SER A 66 -2.91 -14.88 -14.84
C SER A 66 -3.77 -13.90 -15.64
N ASP A 67 -4.93 -13.52 -15.10
CA ASP A 67 -5.89 -12.64 -15.78
C ASP A 67 -5.44 -11.17 -15.75
N VAL A 68 -4.65 -10.80 -14.75
CA VAL A 68 -4.29 -9.39 -14.48
C VAL A 68 -2.80 -9.09 -14.66
N LEU A 69 -1.91 -10.07 -14.47
CA LEU A 69 -0.48 -9.84 -14.56
C LEU A 69 0.03 -9.94 -16.01
N PRO A 70 1.05 -9.14 -16.38
CA PRO A 70 1.76 -9.33 -17.64
C PRO A 70 2.44 -10.70 -17.71
N GLU A 71 2.47 -11.31 -18.90
CA GLU A 71 3.13 -12.61 -19.17
C GLU A 71 4.57 -12.66 -18.60
N ARG A 72 5.34 -11.57 -18.78
CA ARG A 72 6.70 -11.47 -18.25
C ARG A 72 6.79 -11.59 -16.74
N THR A 73 5.74 -11.20 -16.01
CA THR A 73 5.66 -11.33 -14.55
C THR A 73 5.20 -12.73 -14.15
N MET A 74 4.22 -13.28 -14.88
CA MET A 74 3.77 -14.66 -14.68
C MET A 74 4.92 -15.66 -14.88
N ARG A 75 5.75 -15.47 -15.92
CA ARG A 75 6.93 -16.30 -16.16
C ARG A 75 7.88 -16.36 -14.96
N ILE A 76 8.16 -15.23 -14.31
CA ILE A 76 9.00 -15.20 -13.09
C ILE A 76 8.36 -16.05 -11.98
N ILE A 77 7.05 -15.94 -11.79
CA ILE A 77 6.32 -16.70 -10.76
C ILE A 77 6.35 -18.20 -11.04
N GLU A 78 6.20 -18.59 -12.31
CA GLU A 78 6.18 -19.98 -12.76
C GLU A 78 7.58 -20.61 -12.72
N GLU A 79 8.61 -19.85 -13.11
CA GLU A 79 10.02 -20.29 -13.08
C GLU A 79 10.62 -20.33 -11.67
N THR A 80 9.91 -19.81 -10.65
CA THR A 80 10.36 -19.78 -9.25
C THR A 80 9.36 -20.47 -8.32
N PRO A 81 9.23 -21.81 -8.36
CA PRO A 81 8.24 -22.55 -7.57
C PRO A 81 8.42 -22.39 -6.04
N SER A 82 9.65 -22.11 -5.59
CA SER A 82 10.02 -21.86 -4.19
C SER A 82 9.73 -20.44 -3.70
N LEU A 83 9.09 -19.60 -4.52
CA LEU A 83 8.85 -18.20 -4.20
C LEU A 83 7.98 -18.06 -2.93
N PRO A 84 8.51 -17.44 -1.85
CA PRO A 84 7.73 -17.25 -0.63
C PRO A 84 6.50 -16.34 -0.87
N PRO A 85 5.37 -16.59 -0.19
CA PRO A 85 4.13 -15.82 -0.37
C PRO A 85 4.30 -14.30 -0.29
N GLU A 86 5.13 -13.81 0.62
CA GLU A 86 5.41 -12.38 0.76
C GLU A 86 6.23 -11.83 -0.41
N ALA A 87 7.19 -12.61 -0.93
CA ALA A 87 7.96 -12.20 -2.11
C ALA A 87 7.10 -12.21 -3.38
N LEU A 88 6.22 -13.20 -3.52
CA LEU A 88 5.22 -13.21 -4.59
C LEU A 88 4.31 -11.98 -4.49
N SER A 89 3.84 -11.65 -3.31
CA SER A 89 3.03 -10.44 -3.08
C SER A 89 3.77 -9.16 -3.48
N ASP A 90 5.08 -9.04 -3.19
CA ASP A 90 5.91 -7.91 -3.60
C ASP A 90 6.02 -7.79 -5.13
N ILE A 91 6.17 -8.91 -5.84
CA ILE A 91 6.22 -8.95 -7.31
C ILE A 91 4.86 -8.54 -7.90
N VAL A 92 3.77 -9.09 -7.37
CA VAL A 92 2.40 -8.83 -7.84
C VAL A 92 2.04 -7.35 -7.68
N ARG A 93 2.26 -6.77 -6.47
CA ARG A 93 1.88 -5.38 -6.19
C ARG A 93 2.53 -4.38 -7.12
N ILE A 94 3.83 -4.55 -7.36
CA ILE A 94 4.54 -3.59 -8.20
C ILE A 94 4.22 -3.76 -9.69
N ALA A 95 3.92 -4.98 -10.13
CA ALA A 95 3.52 -5.25 -11.51
C ALA A 95 2.12 -4.70 -11.82
N LEU A 96 1.18 -4.78 -10.87
CA LEU A 96 -0.15 -4.20 -11.01
C LEU A 96 -0.10 -2.67 -11.04
N LEU A 97 0.65 -2.07 -10.13
CA LEU A 97 0.81 -0.62 -10.09
C LEU A 97 1.57 -0.08 -11.31
N GLU A 98 2.57 -0.81 -11.83
CA GLU A 98 3.25 -0.47 -13.10
C GLU A 98 2.26 -0.43 -14.26
N ARG A 99 1.35 -1.42 -14.33
CA ARG A 99 0.46 -1.60 -15.48
C ARG A 99 -0.79 -0.74 -15.41
N TYR A 100 -1.40 -0.67 -14.25
CA TYR A 100 -2.74 -0.09 -14.09
C TYR A 100 -2.78 1.11 -13.16
N GLY A 101 -1.75 1.33 -12.34
CA GLY A 101 -1.86 2.26 -11.22
C GLY A 101 -2.87 1.80 -10.18
N GLY A 102 -3.41 2.75 -9.43
CA GLY A 102 -4.37 2.48 -8.35
C GLY A 102 -3.69 2.35 -6.99
N VAL A 103 -4.34 1.64 -6.09
CA VAL A 103 -3.91 1.43 -4.71
C VAL A 103 -3.71 -0.04 -4.44
N TRP A 104 -2.53 -0.42 -3.95
CA TRP A 104 -2.28 -1.73 -3.36
C TRP A 104 -2.46 -1.68 -1.85
N VAL A 105 -3.16 -2.67 -1.30
CA VAL A 105 -3.26 -2.91 0.14
C VAL A 105 -3.01 -4.38 0.46
N ASP A 106 -2.15 -4.64 1.44
CA ASP A 106 -2.03 -6.01 1.97
C ASP A 106 -3.36 -6.45 2.62
N GLY A 107 -3.69 -7.74 2.56
CA GLY A 107 -4.92 -8.31 3.14
C GLY A 107 -5.10 -8.06 4.65
N THR A 108 -4.07 -7.64 5.35
CA THR A 108 -4.09 -7.28 6.78
C THR A 108 -4.10 -5.78 7.05
N THR A 109 -4.35 -4.96 6.04
CA THR A 109 -4.48 -3.51 6.19
C THR A 109 -5.93 -3.15 6.46
N TYR A 110 -6.21 -2.57 7.62
CA TYR A 110 -7.54 -2.16 8.08
C TYR A 110 -7.77 -0.68 7.74
N CYS A 111 -8.78 -0.36 6.96
CA CYS A 111 -9.12 1.01 6.57
C CYS A 111 -9.89 1.71 7.70
N LEU A 112 -9.47 2.92 8.08
CA LEU A 112 -10.13 3.76 9.08
C LEU A 112 -10.78 5.00 8.47
N ARG A 113 -10.26 5.48 7.33
CA ARG A 113 -10.78 6.68 6.66
C ARG A 113 -10.93 6.42 5.15
N PRO A 114 -12.02 6.91 4.53
CA PRO A 114 -12.18 6.84 3.08
C PRO A 114 -10.97 7.43 2.33
N LEU A 115 -10.52 6.78 1.27
CA LEU A 115 -9.41 7.24 0.43
C LEU A 115 -9.65 8.68 -0.09
N ASP A 116 -10.88 8.98 -0.47
CA ASP A 116 -11.29 10.28 -1.02
C ASP A 116 -11.06 11.44 -0.03
N THR A 117 -10.84 11.16 1.27
CA THR A 117 -10.63 12.19 2.29
C THR A 117 -9.18 12.60 2.50
N TRP A 118 -8.21 11.84 1.93
CA TRP A 118 -6.80 12.10 2.22
C TRP A 118 -5.82 11.74 1.09
N LEU A 119 -6.18 10.79 0.20
CA LEU A 119 -5.22 10.24 -0.75
C LEU A 119 -4.77 11.25 -1.80
N ASP A 120 -5.65 12.10 -2.32
CA ASP A 120 -5.30 13.10 -3.33
C ASP A 120 -4.20 14.04 -2.83
N GLY A 121 -4.30 14.49 -1.57
CA GLY A 121 -3.25 15.31 -0.96
C GLY A 121 -1.93 14.58 -0.76
N ALA A 122 -1.97 13.26 -0.58
CA ALA A 122 -0.78 12.42 -0.39
C ALA A 122 -0.11 12.02 -1.71
N THR A 123 -0.83 12.05 -2.83
CA THR A 123 -0.36 11.57 -4.15
C THR A 123 -0.07 12.68 -5.15
N ALA A 124 0.20 13.90 -4.71
CA ALA A 124 0.51 15.03 -5.58
C ALA A 124 1.72 14.79 -6.51
N ALA A 125 2.64 13.91 -6.13
CA ALA A 125 3.77 13.45 -6.94
C ALA A 125 3.45 12.18 -7.78
N GLY A 126 2.17 11.79 -7.87
CA GLY A 126 1.74 10.59 -8.56
C GLY A 126 2.13 9.27 -7.87
N PHE A 127 2.66 9.35 -6.65
CA PHE A 127 3.05 8.19 -5.84
C PHE A 127 2.86 8.47 -4.35
N PHE A 128 2.46 7.44 -3.59
CA PHE A 128 2.48 7.49 -2.13
C PHE A 128 2.76 6.12 -1.52
N ALA A 129 3.54 6.13 -0.45
CA ALA A 129 3.74 5.03 0.49
C ALA A 129 4.07 5.58 1.88
N PHE A 130 3.76 4.85 2.94
CA PHE A 130 4.18 5.22 4.28
C PHE A 130 5.69 5.05 4.43
N ALA A 131 6.32 6.02 5.11
CA ALA A 131 7.77 6.08 5.27
C ALA A 131 8.23 5.39 6.57
N LYS A 132 9.49 4.96 6.58
CA LYS A 132 10.23 4.54 7.78
C LYS A 132 9.54 3.44 8.61
N PRO A 133 9.19 2.27 8.00
CA PRO A 133 8.59 1.16 8.74
C PRO A 133 9.58 0.48 9.71
N GLY A 134 10.86 0.79 9.62
CA GLY A 134 11.95 0.33 10.45
C GLY A 134 13.20 1.15 10.19
N PRO A 135 14.26 1.00 11.00
CA PRO A 135 15.45 1.85 10.93
C PRO A 135 16.26 1.70 9.62
N ASP A 136 16.12 0.55 8.96
CA ASP A 136 16.83 0.14 7.75
C ASP A 136 16.03 0.29 6.46
N ARG A 137 14.80 0.84 6.52
CA ARG A 137 13.87 0.90 5.37
C ARG A 137 13.27 2.28 5.21
N MET A 138 13.34 2.79 3.98
CA MET A 138 12.77 4.09 3.62
C MET A 138 11.25 4.02 3.44
N VAL A 139 10.74 2.91 2.92
CA VAL A 139 9.36 2.75 2.43
C VAL A 139 8.72 1.52 3.04
N SER A 140 7.42 1.58 3.33
CA SER A 140 6.59 0.40 3.58
C SER A 140 5.94 -0.08 2.29
N SER A 141 5.78 -1.41 2.13
CA SER A 141 5.24 -1.99 0.90
C SER A 141 3.77 -2.44 1.02
N TRP A 142 3.23 -2.46 2.22
CA TRP A 142 1.87 -2.96 2.50
C TRP A 142 0.74 -2.00 2.09
N PHE A 143 1.06 -0.74 1.80
CA PHE A 143 0.18 0.25 1.16
C PHE A 143 1.00 1.05 0.16
N LEU A 144 0.62 1.00 -1.10
CA LEU A 144 1.23 1.78 -2.19
C LEU A 144 0.11 2.37 -3.05
N ALA A 145 0.25 3.63 -3.43
CA ALA A 145 -0.64 4.26 -4.41
C ALA A 145 0.19 4.86 -5.55
N ALA A 146 -0.25 4.69 -6.79
CA ALA A 146 0.47 5.23 -7.93
C ALA A 146 -0.46 5.59 -9.09
N THR A 147 -0.09 6.66 -9.82
CA THR A 147 -0.65 6.94 -11.14
C THR A 147 -0.10 5.95 -12.16
N PRO A 148 -0.87 5.63 -13.23
CA PRO A 148 -0.32 4.85 -14.34
C PRO A 148 0.90 5.53 -14.93
N GLY A 149 1.95 4.75 -15.21
CA GLY A 149 3.17 5.29 -15.82
C GLY A 149 4.11 6.05 -14.88
N ASN A 150 3.84 6.09 -13.58
CA ASN A 150 4.74 6.73 -12.62
C ASN A 150 6.17 6.16 -12.73
N VAL A 151 7.16 7.05 -12.92
CA VAL A 151 8.54 6.66 -13.22
C VAL A 151 9.19 5.86 -12.09
N LEU A 152 8.91 6.20 -10.84
CA LEU A 152 9.41 5.47 -9.67
C LEU A 152 8.90 4.02 -9.70
N VAL A 153 7.60 3.82 -9.92
CA VAL A 153 6.97 2.48 -9.98
C VAL A 153 7.50 1.67 -11.15
N GLN A 154 7.65 2.27 -12.34
CA GLN A 154 8.23 1.62 -13.51
C GLN A 154 9.66 1.12 -13.25
N GLN A 155 10.49 1.95 -12.66
CA GLN A 155 11.87 1.59 -12.33
C GLN A 155 11.94 0.54 -11.22
N TRP A 156 11.06 0.61 -10.22
CA TRP A 156 11.00 -0.40 -9.16
C TRP A 156 10.55 -1.75 -9.70
N ALA A 157 9.53 -1.80 -10.54
CA ALA A 157 9.09 -3.00 -11.23
C ALA A 157 10.18 -3.60 -12.13
N LYS A 158 10.91 -2.75 -12.89
CA LYS A 158 12.05 -3.18 -13.69
C LYS A 158 13.17 -3.79 -12.86
N ARG A 159 13.52 -3.18 -11.71
CA ARG A 159 14.52 -3.72 -10.76
C ARG A 159 14.04 -5.02 -10.12
N THR A 160 12.76 -5.12 -9.75
CA THR A 160 12.13 -6.34 -9.25
C THR A 160 12.27 -7.52 -10.23
N ARG A 161 11.94 -7.29 -11.49
CA ARG A 161 12.09 -8.33 -12.53
C ARG A 161 13.55 -8.74 -12.74
N ARG A 162 14.48 -7.78 -12.74
CA ARG A 162 15.93 -8.08 -12.84
C ARG A 162 16.44 -8.88 -11.64
N TYR A 163 15.95 -8.55 -10.46
CA TYR A 163 16.34 -9.26 -9.23
C TYR A 163 15.96 -10.74 -9.29
N TRP A 164 14.79 -11.08 -9.80
CA TRP A 164 14.30 -12.45 -9.89
C TRP A 164 14.71 -13.21 -11.17
N ALA A 165 15.29 -12.52 -12.15
CA ALA A 165 15.74 -13.19 -13.38
C ALA A 165 16.81 -14.25 -13.09
N GLY A 166 16.46 -15.53 -13.24
CA GLY A 166 17.33 -16.67 -12.98
C GLY A 166 17.59 -16.96 -11.49
N ARG A 167 16.94 -16.26 -10.58
CA ARG A 167 17.08 -16.45 -9.13
C ARG A 167 15.98 -17.38 -8.61
N GLN A 168 16.32 -18.30 -7.71
CA GLN A 168 15.38 -19.22 -7.08
C GLN A 168 15.03 -18.84 -5.64
N GLU A 169 15.88 -18.03 -4.97
CA GLU A 169 15.71 -17.62 -3.58
C GLU A 169 16.04 -16.12 -3.41
N ARG A 170 15.42 -15.51 -2.43
CA ARG A 170 15.80 -14.14 -2.01
C ARG A 170 17.03 -14.19 -1.12
N ASP A 171 17.89 -13.21 -1.26
CA ASP A 171 19.08 -13.03 -0.42
C ASP A 171 18.76 -12.40 0.94
N HIS A 172 17.64 -11.66 1.03
CA HIS A 172 17.20 -10.98 2.26
C HIS A 172 15.68 -10.87 2.35
N TYR A 173 15.13 -10.93 3.58
CA TYR A 173 13.67 -10.78 3.79
C TYR A 173 13.14 -9.45 3.23
N PHE A 174 13.89 -8.36 3.43
CA PHE A 174 13.52 -7.02 2.97
C PHE A 174 14.09 -6.65 1.60
N TRP A 175 14.40 -7.65 0.74
CA TRP A 175 14.96 -7.46 -0.61
C TRP A 175 14.23 -6.36 -1.41
N PHE A 176 12.90 -6.34 -1.35
CA PHE A 176 12.06 -5.39 -2.09
C PHE A 176 12.26 -3.94 -1.62
N HIS A 177 12.40 -3.76 -0.31
CA HIS A 177 12.71 -2.46 0.31
C HIS A 177 14.14 -2.03 0.02
N HIS A 178 15.09 -2.96 -0.03
CA HIS A 178 16.48 -2.67 -0.41
C HIS A 178 16.59 -2.25 -1.88
N LEU A 179 15.79 -2.86 -2.79
CA LEU A 179 15.68 -2.38 -4.17
C LEU A 179 15.15 -0.95 -4.26
N PHE A 180 14.24 -0.58 -3.36
CA PHE A 180 13.76 0.80 -3.27
C PHE A 180 14.88 1.76 -2.87
N GLY A 181 15.63 1.45 -1.83
CA GLY A 181 16.78 2.25 -1.38
C GLY A 181 17.83 2.43 -2.48
N ALA A 182 18.22 1.33 -3.13
CA ALA A 182 19.16 1.36 -4.26
C ALA A 182 18.62 2.16 -5.46
N GLY A 183 17.29 2.16 -5.68
CA GLY A 183 16.65 3.02 -6.68
C GLY A 183 16.76 4.50 -6.32
N TYR A 184 16.46 4.85 -5.08
CA TYR A 184 16.59 6.20 -4.56
C TYR A 184 18.02 6.75 -4.67
N GLU A 185 19.03 5.94 -4.36
CA GLU A 185 20.43 6.35 -4.45
C GLU A 185 20.90 6.50 -5.91
N GLY A 186 20.49 5.60 -6.79
CA GLY A 186 21.02 5.49 -8.14
C GLY A 186 20.23 6.22 -9.25
N ASP A 187 19.01 6.73 -8.97
CA ASP A 187 18.15 7.34 -9.99
C ASP A 187 17.60 8.69 -9.53
N ALA A 188 17.95 9.75 -10.25
CA ALA A 188 17.55 11.11 -9.92
C ALA A 188 16.04 11.37 -10.07
N GLN A 189 15.38 10.74 -11.05
CA GLN A 189 13.94 10.89 -11.25
C GLN A 189 13.16 10.16 -10.15
N TRP A 190 13.61 8.95 -9.76
CA TRP A 190 13.06 8.24 -8.61
C TRP A 190 13.14 9.09 -7.34
N ARG A 191 14.34 9.61 -7.08
CA ARG A 191 14.60 10.47 -5.92
C ARG A 191 13.71 11.71 -5.91
N ALA A 192 13.50 12.34 -7.07
CA ALA A 192 12.63 13.50 -7.20
C ALA A 192 11.17 13.16 -6.83
N VAL A 193 10.62 12.04 -7.34
CA VAL A 193 9.25 11.60 -7.00
C VAL A 193 9.14 11.30 -5.52
N TRP A 194 10.07 10.53 -4.94
CA TRP A 194 10.04 10.19 -3.51
C TRP A 194 10.13 11.41 -2.60
N ASN A 195 11.02 12.35 -2.92
CA ASN A 195 11.19 13.59 -2.13
C ASN A 195 10.00 14.56 -2.25
N ALA A 196 9.23 14.48 -3.33
CA ALA A 196 7.98 15.22 -3.49
C ALA A 196 6.77 14.52 -2.84
N THR A 197 6.92 13.26 -2.43
CA THR A 197 5.88 12.50 -1.71
C THR A 197 5.86 12.95 -0.25
N PRO A 198 4.68 13.25 0.35
CA PRO A 198 4.59 13.61 1.76
C PRO A 198 5.12 12.49 2.66
N GLU A 199 6.01 12.82 3.59
CA GLU A 199 6.52 11.86 4.58
C GLU A 199 5.48 11.62 5.67
N ILE A 200 4.72 10.52 5.56
CA ILE A 200 3.83 10.03 6.61
C ILE A 200 4.43 8.75 7.20
N SER A 201 4.74 8.79 8.50
CA SER A 201 5.39 7.67 9.18
C SER A 201 4.49 6.42 9.24
N ALA A 202 5.09 5.25 9.04
CA ALA A 202 4.45 3.96 9.24
C ALA A 202 4.18 3.61 10.72
N HIS A 203 4.71 4.36 11.68
CA HIS A 203 4.51 4.09 13.12
C HIS A 203 3.04 4.15 13.56
N GLY A 204 2.27 5.10 13.06
CA GLY A 204 0.84 5.20 13.35
C GLY A 204 0.07 3.95 12.93
N PRO A 205 0.16 3.54 11.65
CA PRO A 205 -0.39 2.28 11.16
C PRO A 205 0.10 1.04 11.90
N HIS A 206 1.37 0.97 12.32
CA HIS A 206 1.97 -0.19 13.00
C HIS A 206 1.67 -0.28 14.51
N ARG A 207 0.67 0.43 15.01
CA ARG A 207 0.31 0.47 16.43
C ARG A 207 0.16 -0.92 17.09
N TYR A 208 -0.34 -1.91 16.34
CA TYR A 208 -0.61 -3.27 16.80
C TYR A 208 0.42 -4.31 16.33
N GLU A 209 1.49 -3.86 15.71
CA GLU A 209 2.64 -4.67 15.33
C GLU A 209 3.69 -4.67 16.47
N PRO A 210 4.66 -5.63 16.50
CA PRO A 210 4.95 -6.55 15.41
C PRO A 210 4.28 -7.93 15.48
N PHE A 211 3.86 -8.45 16.61
CA PHE A 211 3.53 -9.89 16.71
C PHE A 211 2.08 -10.20 17.08
N GLY A 212 1.22 -9.21 17.07
CA GLY A 212 -0.21 -9.40 17.33
C GLY A 212 -0.58 -9.60 18.81
N GLU A 213 0.37 -9.56 19.74
CA GLU A 213 0.09 -9.70 21.18
C GLU A 213 -0.93 -8.67 21.66
N LYS A 214 -0.81 -7.43 21.19
CA LYS A 214 -1.76 -6.36 21.50
C LYS A 214 -3.17 -6.63 20.97
N LEU A 215 -3.31 -7.44 19.92
CA LEU A 215 -4.62 -7.79 19.37
C LEU A 215 -5.41 -8.72 20.29
N TRP A 216 -4.72 -9.49 21.13
CA TRP A 216 -5.36 -10.39 22.13
C TRP A 216 -5.65 -9.72 23.45
N ALA A 217 -5.06 -8.57 23.70
CA ALA A 217 -5.31 -7.81 24.92
C ALA A 217 -6.76 -7.35 24.99
N PRO A 218 -7.30 -7.15 26.21
CA PRO A 218 -8.60 -6.51 26.38
C PRO A 218 -8.65 -5.14 25.70
N VAL A 219 -9.75 -4.87 24.99
CA VAL A 219 -9.96 -3.58 24.33
C VAL A 219 -10.07 -2.45 25.35
N THR A 220 -9.35 -1.37 25.12
CA THR A 220 -9.31 -0.17 25.97
C THR A 220 -10.09 0.99 25.33
N LEU A 221 -10.32 2.07 26.11
CA LEU A 221 -10.87 3.31 25.57
C LEU A 221 -9.97 3.90 24.46
N VAL A 222 -8.64 3.74 24.60
CA VAL A 222 -7.68 4.21 23.59
C VAL A 222 -7.84 3.45 22.27
N ASP A 223 -8.10 2.13 22.33
CA ASP A 223 -8.32 1.33 21.11
C ASP A 223 -9.62 1.73 20.42
N ARG A 224 -10.66 2.08 21.18
CA ARG A 224 -11.91 2.61 20.63
C ARG A 224 -11.68 3.97 19.95
N GLN A 225 -10.95 4.88 20.60
CA GLN A 225 -10.60 6.20 20.03
C GLN A 225 -9.80 6.09 18.71
N VAL A 226 -8.96 5.06 18.56
CA VAL A 226 -8.23 4.82 17.30
C VAL A 226 -9.17 4.64 16.12
N VAL A 227 -10.36 4.05 16.36
CA VAL A 227 -11.37 3.82 15.31
C VAL A 227 -12.32 5.00 15.18
N ASP A 228 -12.76 5.57 16.30
CA ASP A 228 -13.78 6.62 16.31
C ASP A 228 -13.21 8.00 15.90
N GLU A 229 -11.93 8.27 16.25
CA GLU A 229 -11.22 9.51 15.94
C GLU A 229 -9.83 9.21 15.33
N PRO A 230 -9.77 8.62 14.13
CA PRO A 230 -8.53 8.09 13.57
C PRO A 230 -7.52 9.18 13.23
N ARG A 231 -6.37 9.18 13.89
CA ARG A 231 -5.21 10.04 13.60
C ARG A 231 -4.37 9.51 12.42
N THR A 232 -4.53 8.24 12.09
CA THR A 232 -3.95 7.60 10.89
C THR A 232 -5.08 7.07 10.01
N PRO A 233 -4.94 7.12 8.67
CA PRO A 233 -6.03 6.70 7.79
C PRO A 233 -6.26 5.18 7.77
N LEU A 234 -5.32 4.40 8.28
CA LEU A 234 -5.39 2.94 8.28
C LEU A 234 -4.48 2.32 9.35
N LEU A 235 -4.67 1.03 9.63
CA LEU A 235 -3.84 0.22 10.51
C LEU A 235 -3.25 -0.95 9.73
N LYS A 236 -2.01 -1.31 10.05
CA LYS A 236 -1.40 -2.57 9.62
C LYS A 236 -1.59 -3.58 10.75
N LEU A 237 -2.45 -4.56 10.51
CA LEU A 237 -2.68 -5.68 11.42
C LEU A 237 -1.86 -6.89 10.97
N THR A 238 -1.99 -8.01 11.68
CA THR A 238 -1.36 -9.28 11.34
C THR A 238 -2.40 -10.41 11.29
N HIS A 239 -2.16 -11.38 10.39
CA HIS A 239 -2.91 -12.64 10.34
C HIS A 239 -2.23 -13.76 11.15
N LYS A 240 -1.04 -13.49 11.69
CA LYS A 240 -0.29 -14.42 12.56
C LYS A 240 -0.89 -14.41 13.96
N VAL A 241 -2.15 -14.72 14.04
CA VAL A 241 -2.95 -14.84 15.26
C VAL A 241 -3.59 -16.23 15.25
N PRO A 242 -3.78 -16.89 16.40
CA PRO A 242 -4.50 -18.15 16.44
C PRO A 242 -5.86 -18.03 15.73
N PRO A 243 -6.36 -19.09 15.09
CA PRO A 243 -7.69 -19.08 14.50
C PRO A 243 -8.75 -18.81 15.59
N GLY A 244 -9.85 -18.13 15.21
CA GLY A 244 -10.97 -17.86 16.12
C GLY A 244 -11.56 -19.11 16.79
N PRO A 245 -12.47 -18.94 17.76
CA PRO A 245 -13.10 -17.68 18.14
C PRO A 245 -12.15 -16.79 18.96
N TYR A 246 -12.17 -15.50 18.65
CA TYR A 246 -11.39 -14.52 19.42
C TYR A 246 -12.06 -14.23 20.78
N PRO A 247 -11.28 -13.95 21.84
CA PRO A 247 -11.85 -13.57 23.13
C PRO A 247 -12.80 -12.36 22.99
N GLU A 248 -13.99 -12.43 23.60
CA GLU A 248 -15.06 -11.44 23.41
C GLU A 248 -14.64 -9.98 23.65
N ASN A 249 -13.78 -9.74 24.63
CA ASN A 249 -13.31 -8.41 24.96
C ASN A 249 -11.93 -8.09 24.39
N SER A 250 -11.45 -8.82 23.37
CA SER A 250 -10.14 -8.55 22.76
C SER A 250 -10.21 -7.46 21.71
N VAL A 251 -9.07 -6.79 21.48
CA VAL A 251 -8.92 -5.78 20.42
C VAL A 251 -9.24 -6.36 19.06
N ILE A 252 -8.79 -7.59 18.74
CA ILE A 252 -9.07 -8.23 17.46
C ILE A 252 -10.55 -8.49 17.26
N ARG A 253 -11.26 -8.93 18.29
CA ARG A 253 -12.71 -9.12 18.24
C ARG A 253 -13.42 -7.80 17.97
N TYR A 254 -13.04 -6.75 18.69
CA TYR A 254 -13.57 -5.41 18.48
C TYR A 254 -13.41 -4.92 17.03
N PHE A 255 -12.24 -5.12 16.42
CA PHE A 255 -12.03 -4.74 15.02
C PHE A 255 -12.89 -5.57 14.05
N CYS A 256 -13.03 -6.88 14.29
CA CYS A 256 -13.88 -7.74 13.48
C CYS A 256 -15.35 -7.32 13.55
N ASP A 257 -15.87 -7.09 14.75
CA ASP A 257 -17.27 -6.68 14.97
C ASP A 257 -17.54 -5.28 14.41
N ARG A 258 -16.59 -4.35 14.57
CA ARG A 258 -16.69 -3.00 14.00
C ARG A 258 -16.74 -3.03 12.46
N ALA A 259 -15.96 -3.90 11.83
CA ALA A 259 -15.98 -4.07 10.38
C ALA A 259 -17.34 -4.61 9.86
N LEU A 260 -18.05 -5.41 10.65
CA LEU A 260 -19.40 -5.87 10.31
C LEU A 260 -20.43 -4.72 10.31
N SER A 261 -20.26 -3.74 11.19
CA SER A 261 -21.20 -2.60 11.30
C SER A 261 -21.02 -1.53 10.21
N ILE A 262 -19.96 -1.58 9.40
CA ILE A 262 -19.73 -0.61 8.32
C ILE A 262 -20.70 -0.82 7.14
N HIS A 263 -21.18 -2.04 6.96
CA HIS A 263 -22.12 -2.42 5.87
C HIS A 263 -23.59 -2.53 6.32
N ALA A 264 -23.87 -2.30 7.60
CA ALA A 264 -25.22 -2.30 8.17
C ALA A 264 -25.80 -0.87 8.15
#